data_e735b2632beb4ba303973d2cc79a615e
#
_entry.id   e735b2632beb4ba303973d2cc79a615e
#
_cell.length_a   1.000
_cell.length_b   1.000
_cell.length_c   1.000
_cell.angle_alpha   90.00
_cell.angle_beta   90.00
_cell.angle_gamma   90.00
#
_symmetry.space_group_name_H-M   'P 1'
#
loop_
_entity.id
_entity.type
_entity.pdbx_description
1 polymer ?
#
loop_
_entity_poly.entity_id
_entity_poly.type
_entity_poly.pdbx_seq_one_letter_code
_entity_poly.pdbx_strand_id
1 'polypeptide(L)'
;MHEQHGVQLLYTKSWWAKEHAKTILYGKPEDSYQLLPAYFHLLKCIKGFQTVIWLVISIDATHLNSAFKGVIYVASCKDVDEHAYPIAFGVGDGETENSWTWFLERLREAIGEVGRMIFVFDRHASIAKALSIVYPNVPHCICFFHLKQNLKPKLKGWKEVLDVYYKAAYCSTS
;
A
#
# COMPACT_ATOMS: atom_id res chain seq x y z
N MET A 1 -43.16 10.61 6.69
CA MET A 1 -42.82 12.03 6.93
C MET A 1 -41.33 12.08 7.25
N HIS A 2 -40.46 12.42 6.27
CA HIS A 2 -39.07 12.69 6.53
C HIS A 2 -38.92 14.18 6.77
N GLU A 3 -38.71 14.59 8.02
CA GLU A 3 -38.33 15.96 8.33
C GLU A 3 -36.91 16.20 7.80
N GLN A 4 -36.85 16.95 6.72
CA GLN A 4 -35.58 17.52 6.24
C GLN A 4 -35.27 18.73 7.09
N HIS A 5 -34.35 18.59 8.05
CA HIS A 5 -33.74 19.72 8.72
C HIS A 5 -32.76 20.41 7.77
N GLY A 6 -33.30 21.31 6.94
CA GLY A 6 -32.53 22.11 5.98
C GLY A 6 -31.71 23.19 6.68
N VAL A 7 -30.62 22.82 7.34
CA VAL A 7 -29.64 23.78 7.84
C VAL A 7 -28.61 24.02 6.73
N GLN A 8 -28.64 25.20 6.10
CA GLN A 8 -27.56 25.65 5.22
C GLN A 8 -26.32 25.96 6.04
N LEU A 9 -25.41 24.99 6.13
CA LEU A 9 -24.11 25.18 6.74
C LEU A 9 -23.13 25.72 5.70
N LEU A 10 -22.41 26.79 6.03
CA LEU A 10 -21.27 27.22 5.24
C LEU A 10 -20.25 26.07 5.17
N TYR A 11 -19.61 25.87 4.00
CA TYR A 11 -18.65 24.80 3.76
C TYR A 11 -17.59 24.68 4.88
N THR A 12 -17.06 25.80 5.36
CA THR A 12 -16.10 25.85 6.46
C THR A 12 -16.65 25.28 7.76
N LYS A 13 -17.91 25.59 8.12
CA LYS A 13 -18.56 25.05 9.34
C LYS A 13 -18.82 23.55 9.22
N SER A 14 -19.23 23.09 8.05
CA SER A 14 -19.43 21.66 7.78
C SER A 14 -18.10 20.90 7.85
N TRP A 15 -17.03 21.48 7.32
CA TRP A 15 -15.70 20.90 7.38
C TRP A 15 -15.20 20.79 8.83
N TRP A 16 -15.29 21.87 9.61
CA TRP A 16 -14.92 21.87 11.03
C TRP A 16 -15.75 20.88 11.86
N ALA A 17 -17.06 20.78 11.63
CA ALA A 17 -17.92 19.81 12.30
C ALA A 17 -17.50 18.37 11.99
N LYS A 18 -17.16 18.08 10.72
CA LYS A 18 -16.65 16.78 10.30
C LYS A 18 -15.30 16.44 10.96
N GLU A 19 -14.36 17.37 10.98
CA GLU A 19 -13.05 17.13 11.60
C GLU A 19 -13.15 16.99 13.12
N HIS A 20 -14.03 17.76 13.76
CA HIS A 20 -14.31 17.60 15.19
C HIS A 20 -14.97 16.26 15.52
N ALA A 21 -15.93 15.83 14.72
CA ALA A 21 -16.56 14.49 14.86
C ALA A 21 -15.54 13.36 14.69
N LYS A 22 -14.62 13.46 13.73
CA LYS A 22 -13.52 12.49 13.57
C LYS A 22 -12.63 12.45 14.81
N THR A 23 -12.27 13.60 15.38
CA THR A 23 -11.45 13.68 16.59
C THR A 23 -12.14 13.04 17.79
N ILE A 24 -13.47 13.20 17.92
CA ILE A 24 -14.26 12.55 18.98
C ILE A 24 -14.31 11.04 18.79
N LEU A 25 -14.48 10.56 17.55
CA LEU A 25 -14.65 9.14 17.25
C LEU A 25 -13.33 8.36 17.25
N TYR A 26 -12.27 8.96 16.75
CA TYR A 26 -10.99 8.27 16.47
C TYR A 26 -9.80 8.78 17.28
N GLY A 27 -10.01 9.79 18.17
CA GLY A 27 -8.94 10.46 18.88
C GLY A 27 -8.21 11.50 18.00
N LYS A 28 -7.20 12.12 18.55
CA LYS A 28 -6.34 13.03 17.80
C LYS A 28 -5.38 12.22 16.92
N PRO A 29 -5.04 12.68 15.71
CA PRO A 29 -4.06 12.01 14.85
C PRO A 29 -2.72 11.77 15.55
N GLU A 30 -2.27 12.70 16.39
CA GLU A 30 -1.03 12.61 17.16
C GLU A 30 -1.02 11.38 18.09
N ASP A 31 -2.14 11.11 18.77
CA ASP A 31 -2.28 9.98 19.69
C ASP A 31 -2.17 8.63 18.93
N SER A 32 -2.73 8.57 17.72
CA SER A 32 -2.64 7.39 16.85
C SER A 32 -1.21 7.14 16.37
N TYR A 33 -0.44 8.19 16.06
CA TYR A 33 0.98 8.05 15.69
C TYR A 33 1.84 7.52 16.84
N GLN A 34 1.52 7.84 18.09
CA GLN A 34 2.23 7.31 19.26
C GLN A 34 2.04 5.81 19.44
N LEU A 35 0.98 5.23 18.89
CA LEU A 35 0.73 3.78 18.92
C LEU A 35 1.51 2.99 17.87
N LEU A 36 2.04 3.66 16.83
CA LEU A 36 2.78 3.00 15.75
C LEU A 36 3.97 2.16 16.24
N PRO A 37 4.82 2.62 17.18
CA PRO A 37 5.93 1.80 17.67
C PRO A 37 5.46 0.50 18.34
N ALA A 38 4.37 0.53 19.10
CA ALA A 38 3.79 -0.66 19.73
C ALA A 38 3.21 -1.62 18.68
N TYR A 39 2.55 -1.09 17.65
CA TYR A 39 2.03 -1.87 16.53
C TYR A 39 3.16 -2.55 15.73
N PHE A 40 4.23 -1.83 15.43
CA PHE A 40 5.41 -2.41 14.78
C PHE A 40 6.11 -3.46 15.64
N HIS A 41 6.14 -3.27 16.96
CA HIS A 41 6.68 -4.28 17.87
C HIS A 41 5.83 -5.56 17.83
N LEU A 42 4.51 -5.46 17.83
CA LEU A 42 3.59 -6.58 17.72
C LEU A 42 3.81 -7.36 16.41
N LEU A 43 3.97 -6.67 15.28
CA LEU A 43 4.26 -7.30 13.99
C LEU A 43 5.59 -8.07 13.98
N LYS A 44 6.63 -7.58 14.67
CA LYS A 44 7.90 -8.29 14.84
C LYS A 44 7.77 -9.59 15.65
N CYS A 45 6.82 -9.65 16.58
CA CYS A 45 6.61 -10.81 17.44
C CYS A 45 5.89 -11.97 16.74
N ILE A 46 5.31 -11.76 15.56
CA ILE A 46 4.65 -12.80 14.79
C ILE A 46 5.71 -13.64 14.07
N LYS A 47 6.30 -14.58 14.77
CA LYS A 47 7.34 -15.51 14.26
C LYS A 47 6.86 -16.50 13.18
N GLY A 48 5.61 -16.43 12.71
CA GLY A 48 5.05 -17.30 11.68
C GLY A 48 5.38 -16.92 10.24
N PHE A 49 6.11 -15.82 10.03
CA PHE A 49 6.37 -15.24 8.71
C PHE A 49 7.06 -16.21 7.73
N GLN A 50 8.01 -17.02 8.18
CA GLN A 50 8.81 -17.86 7.28
C GLN A 50 8.15 -19.18 6.88
N THR A 51 7.12 -19.62 7.57
CA THR A 51 6.54 -20.97 7.39
C THR A 51 5.17 -21.00 6.73
N VAL A 52 4.43 -19.89 6.72
CA VAL A 52 2.99 -19.88 6.37
C VAL A 52 2.65 -18.87 5.27
N ILE A 53 3.60 -18.02 4.87
CA ILE A 53 3.31 -16.88 3.97
C ILE A 53 3.86 -17.13 2.57
N TRP A 54 3.05 -16.82 1.56
CA TRP A 54 3.49 -16.76 0.18
C TRP A 54 4.56 -15.69 0.02
N LEU A 55 5.68 -16.08 -0.59
CA LEU A 55 6.85 -15.20 -0.79
C LEU A 55 6.61 -14.09 -1.84
N VAL A 56 5.37 -13.77 -2.12
CA VAL A 56 4.96 -12.66 -2.97
C VAL A 56 4.66 -11.45 -2.09
N ILE A 57 5.54 -10.47 -2.13
CA ILE A 57 5.43 -9.24 -1.34
C ILE A 57 4.92 -8.12 -2.24
N SER A 58 3.71 -7.64 -1.95
CA SER A 58 3.17 -6.44 -2.57
C SER A 58 3.65 -5.21 -1.81
N ILE A 59 4.24 -4.26 -2.51
CA ILE A 59 4.63 -2.96 -1.97
C ILE A 59 3.85 -1.85 -2.66
N ASP A 60 3.36 -0.93 -1.85
CA ASP A 60 2.52 0.18 -2.28
C ASP A 60 2.72 1.38 -1.37
N ALA A 61 2.27 2.54 -1.81
CA ALA A 61 2.28 3.74 -0.98
C ALA A 61 0.99 4.54 -1.14
N THR A 62 0.62 5.26 -0.10
CA THR A 62 -0.54 6.14 -0.15
C THR A 62 -0.24 7.46 0.54
N HIS A 63 -0.72 8.54 -0.06
CA HIS A 63 -0.58 9.88 0.51
C HIS A 63 -1.47 10.06 1.73
N LEU A 64 -0.90 10.64 2.77
CA LEU A 64 -1.63 11.04 3.96
C LEU A 64 -2.43 12.32 3.69
N ASN A 65 -3.75 12.21 3.74
CA ASN A 65 -4.68 13.34 3.56
C ASN A 65 -5.07 13.99 4.90
N SER A 66 -4.13 14.14 5.82
CA SER A 66 -4.34 14.74 7.14
C SER A 66 -3.58 16.07 7.28
N ALA A 67 -3.59 16.64 8.49
CA ALA A 67 -2.77 17.81 8.85
C ALA A 67 -1.26 17.51 8.66
N PHE A 68 -0.86 16.25 8.81
CA PHE A 68 0.49 15.76 8.51
C PHE A 68 0.51 15.26 7.07
N LYS A 69 1.18 16.02 6.22
CA LYS A 69 1.47 15.59 4.84
C LYS A 69 2.54 14.50 4.88
N GLY A 70 2.54 13.63 3.90
CA GLY A 70 3.52 12.56 3.79
C GLY A 70 2.93 11.35 3.07
N VAL A 71 3.67 10.27 3.11
CA VAL A 71 3.34 9.01 2.46
C VAL A 71 3.49 7.86 3.45
N ILE A 72 2.52 6.96 3.47
CA ILE A 72 2.66 5.66 4.14
C ILE A 72 3.09 4.64 3.09
N TYR A 73 4.23 4.00 3.31
CA TYR A 73 4.67 2.82 2.59
C TYR A 73 4.13 1.58 3.28
N VAL A 74 3.68 0.62 2.51
CA VAL A 74 3.16 -0.65 3.01
C VAL A 74 3.82 -1.79 2.24
N ALA A 75 4.35 -2.77 2.97
CA ALA A 75 4.66 -4.07 2.42
C ALA A 75 3.67 -5.07 2.97
N SER A 76 3.05 -5.85 2.09
CA SER A 76 2.07 -6.87 2.45
C SER A 76 2.32 -8.15 1.66
N CYS A 77 1.92 -9.27 2.21
CA CYS A 77 1.90 -10.56 1.53
C CYS A 77 0.52 -11.18 1.66
N LYS A 78 0.30 -12.33 1.06
CA LYS A 78 -0.89 -13.13 1.28
C LYS A 78 -0.58 -14.28 2.22
N ASP A 79 -1.54 -14.60 3.08
CA ASP A 79 -1.52 -15.83 3.86
C ASP A 79 -2.05 -17.02 3.01
N VAL A 80 -2.12 -18.20 3.62
CA VAL A 80 -2.62 -19.42 2.96
C VAL A 80 -4.09 -19.35 2.57
N ASP A 81 -4.86 -18.49 3.22
CA ASP A 81 -6.28 -18.23 2.96
C ASP A 81 -6.49 -17.06 2.00
N GLU A 82 -5.44 -16.58 1.35
CA GLU A 82 -5.41 -15.44 0.43
C GLU A 82 -5.74 -14.07 1.05
N HIS A 83 -5.75 -13.93 2.36
CA HIS A 83 -5.94 -12.64 3.02
C HIS A 83 -4.67 -11.80 2.92
N ALA A 84 -4.86 -10.48 2.72
CA ALA A 84 -3.75 -9.54 2.72
C ALA A 84 -3.21 -9.38 4.15
N TYR A 85 -1.93 -9.71 4.34
CA TYR A 85 -1.23 -9.62 5.61
C TYR A 85 -0.12 -8.56 5.52
N PRO A 86 -0.26 -7.43 6.22
CA PRO A 86 0.79 -6.40 6.23
C PRO A 86 1.98 -6.88 7.06
N ILE A 87 3.17 -6.75 6.46
CA ILE A 87 4.46 -7.18 7.06
C ILE A 87 5.35 -6.02 7.48
N ALA A 88 5.16 -4.86 6.87
CA ALA A 88 5.88 -3.64 7.25
C ALA A 88 5.08 -2.39 6.85
N PHE A 89 5.29 -1.34 7.64
CA PHE A 89 4.85 0.02 7.34
C PHE A 89 6.00 0.98 7.51
N GLY A 90 6.02 2.03 6.71
CA GLY A 90 6.95 3.14 6.85
C GLY A 90 6.22 4.45 6.61
N VAL A 91 6.68 5.53 7.21
CA VAL A 91 6.17 6.88 6.96
C VAL A 91 7.33 7.72 6.45
N GLY A 92 7.09 8.47 5.38
CA GLY A 92 8.09 9.35 4.78
C GLY A 92 7.45 10.56 4.10
N ASP A 93 8.30 11.42 3.57
CA ASP A 93 7.88 12.71 3.00
C ASP A 93 7.32 12.59 1.57
N GLY A 94 7.66 11.53 0.84
CA GLY A 94 7.23 11.35 -0.54
C GLY A 94 7.77 10.09 -1.20
N GLU A 95 7.27 9.76 -2.37
CA GLU A 95 7.62 8.57 -3.14
C GLU A 95 8.89 8.78 -3.99
N THR A 96 10.01 9.09 -3.34
CA THR A 96 11.30 9.26 -3.98
C THR A 96 12.11 7.96 -3.99
N GLU A 97 13.14 7.88 -4.83
CA GLU A 97 14.08 6.75 -4.86
C GLU A 97 14.75 6.55 -3.48
N ASN A 98 15.18 7.63 -2.84
CA ASN A 98 15.82 7.56 -1.51
C ASN A 98 14.87 7.05 -0.43
N SER A 99 13.63 7.52 -0.44
CA SER A 99 12.62 7.10 0.54
C SER A 99 12.26 5.63 0.38
N TRP A 100 12.12 5.16 -0.86
CA TRP A 100 11.89 3.75 -1.16
C TRP A 100 13.10 2.88 -0.81
N THR A 101 14.32 3.34 -1.11
CA THR A 101 15.55 2.64 -0.73
C THR A 101 15.62 2.46 0.78
N TRP A 102 15.40 3.54 1.55
CA TRP A 102 15.33 3.48 3.00
C TRP A 102 14.29 2.47 3.51
N PHE A 103 13.07 2.51 2.97
CA PHE A 103 12.01 1.58 3.39
C PHE A 103 12.37 0.12 3.11
N LEU A 104 12.90 -0.16 1.93
CA LEU A 104 13.29 -1.51 1.52
C LEU A 104 14.52 -2.03 2.30
N GLU A 105 15.48 -1.17 2.66
CA GLU A 105 16.60 -1.53 3.55
C GLU A 105 16.07 -1.97 4.92
N ARG A 106 15.14 -1.21 5.51
CA ARG A 106 14.53 -1.59 6.80
C ARG A 106 13.70 -2.87 6.68
N LEU A 107 13.00 -3.05 5.57
CA LEU A 107 12.29 -4.30 5.28
C LEU A 107 13.28 -5.47 5.20
N ARG A 108 14.41 -5.31 4.48
CA ARG A 108 15.45 -6.34 4.35
C ARG A 108 16.08 -6.72 5.68
N GLU A 109 16.33 -5.74 6.56
CA GLU A 109 16.81 -5.99 7.92
C GLU A 109 15.82 -6.81 8.76
N ALA A 110 14.51 -6.57 8.55
CA ALA A 110 13.46 -7.21 9.33
C ALA A 110 13.17 -8.65 8.88
N ILE A 111 13.10 -8.89 7.55
CA ILE A 111 12.67 -10.18 6.99
C ILE A 111 13.79 -10.98 6.32
N GLY A 112 14.92 -10.35 6.04
CA GLY A 112 16.02 -10.96 5.30
C GLY A 112 15.76 -11.11 3.80
N GLU A 113 16.56 -11.92 3.13
CA GLU A 113 16.40 -12.31 1.74
C GLU A 113 16.06 -13.79 1.68
N VAL A 114 14.87 -14.13 1.24
CA VAL A 114 14.38 -15.52 1.17
C VAL A 114 14.39 -15.98 -0.29
N GLY A 115 14.99 -17.13 -0.56
CA GLY A 115 15.35 -17.62 -1.90
C GLY A 115 14.22 -17.83 -2.93
N ARG A 116 12.96 -17.52 -2.59
CA ARG A 116 11.80 -17.59 -3.50
C ARG A 116 10.91 -16.33 -3.39
N MET A 117 11.50 -15.23 -2.95
CA MET A 117 10.78 -13.96 -2.79
C MET A 117 10.54 -13.30 -4.16
N ILE A 118 9.37 -12.69 -4.34
CA ILE A 118 9.00 -11.89 -5.51
C ILE A 118 8.34 -10.61 -5.02
N PHE A 119 8.75 -9.47 -5.55
CA PHE A 119 8.08 -8.20 -5.29
C PHE A 119 7.07 -7.87 -6.39
N VAL A 120 5.90 -7.38 -5.96
CA VAL A 120 4.84 -6.86 -6.82
C VAL A 120 4.56 -5.43 -6.43
N PHE A 121 4.61 -4.49 -7.38
CA PHE A 121 4.38 -3.07 -7.10
C PHE A 121 3.66 -2.38 -8.26
N ASP A 122 3.25 -1.14 -8.06
CA ASP A 122 2.75 -0.30 -9.13
C ASP A 122 3.89 0.07 -10.11
N ARG A 123 3.58 0.75 -11.21
CA ARG A 123 4.56 1.08 -12.25
C ARG A 123 5.47 2.27 -11.89
N HIS A 124 5.63 2.60 -10.60
CA HIS A 124 6.44 3.74 -10.20
C HIS A 124 7.95 3.45 -10.34
N ALA A 125 8.65 4.31 -11.12
CA ALA A 125 10.05 4.09 -11.46
C ALA A 125 10.99 4.11 -10.24
N SER A 126 10.67 4.91 -9.21
CA SER A 126 11.46 4.98 -7.97
C SER A 126 11.46 3.66 -7.21
N ILE A 127 10.36 2.90 -7.25
CA ILE A 127 10.27 1.58 -6.61
C ILE A 127 11.18 0.60 -7.34
N ALA A 128 11.10 0.54 -8.67
CA ALA A 128 11.93 -0.35 -9.48
C ALA A 128 13.42 -0.12 -9.25
N LYS A 129 13.84 1.15 -9.20
CA LYS A 129 15.24 1.53 -8.92
C LYS A 129 15.66 1.13 -7.51
N ALA A 130 14.86 1.43 -6.50
CA ALA A 130 15.14 1.07 -5.13
C ALA A 130 15.23 -0.45 -4.93
N LEU A 131 14.34 -1.22 -5.57
CA LEU A 131 14.41 -2.69 -5.57
C LEU A 131 15.71 -3.21 -6.19
N SER A 132 16.12 -2.64 -7.34
CA SER A 132 17.38 -3.05 -7.98
C SER A 132 18.63 -2.78 -7.15
N ILE A 133 18.57 -1.79 -6.25
CA ILE A 133 19.66 -1.46 -5.31
C ILE A 133 19.63 -2.40 -4.11
N VAL A 134 18.47 -2.53 -3.45
CA VAL A 134 18.36 -3.22 -2.16
C VAL A 134 18.23 -4.74 -2.32
N TYR A 135 17.51 -5.19 -3.37
CA TYR A 135 17.25 -6.60 -3.65
C TYR A 135 17.62 -6.98 -5.10
N PRO A 136 18.92 -6.86 -5.49
CA PRO A 136 19.34 -7.02 -6.89
C PRO A 136 19.07 -8.39 -7.49
N ASN A 137 18.99 -9.43 -6.66
CA ASN A 137 18.78 -10.82 -7.09
C ASN A 137 17.32 -11.28 -6.94
N VAL A 138 16.43 -10.44 -6.43
CA VAL A 138 15.03 -10.79 -6.20
C VAL A 138 14.18 -10.34 -7.39
N PRO A 139 13.45 -11.26 -8.06
CA PRO A 139 12.58 -10.89 -9.15
C PRO A 139 11.46 -9.97 -8.69
N HIS A 140 11.07 -9.06 -9.58
CA HIS A 140 9.97 -8.13 -9.32
C HIS A 140 9.11 -7.94 -10.56
N CYS A 141 7.83 -7.67 -10.36
CA CYS A 141 6.87 -7.47 -11.43
C CYS A 141 5.87 -6.36 -11.11
N ILE A 142 5.21 -5.88 -12.17
CA ILE A 142 4.20 -4.82 -12.06
C ILE A 142 2.87 -5.44 -11.59
N CYS A 143 2.21 -4.78 -10.65
CA CYS A 143 0.90 -5.18 -10.17
C CYS A 143 -0.14 -5.13 -11.29
N PHE A 144 -0.74 -6.27 -11.58
CA PHE A 144 -1.79 -6.41 -12.58
C PHE A 144 -3.00 -5.50 -12.32
N PHE A 145 -3.38 -5.35 -11.06
CA PHE A 145 -4.49 -4.48 -10.67
C PHE A 145 -4.21 -3.02 -11.00
N HIS A 146 -3.05 -2.49 -10.62
CA HIS A 146 -2.66 -1.10 -10.91
C HIS A 146 -2.50 -0.86 -12.40
N LEU A 147 -1.92 -1.82 -13.13
CA LEU A 147 -1.82 -1.73 -14.59
C LEU A 147 -3.20 -1.64 -15.24
N LYS A 148 -4.15 -2.48 -14.81
CA LYS A 148 -5.56 -2.45 -15.26
C LYS A 148 -6.22 -1.10 -14.98
N GLN A 149 -6.06 -0.56 -13.78
CA GLN A 149 -6.63 0.75 -13.40
C GLN A 149 -6.06 1.88 -14.27
N ASN A 150 -4.78 1.85 -14.58
CA ASN A 150 -4.10 2.86 -15.39
C ASN A 150 -4.46 2.76 -16.89
N LEU A 151 -4.81 1.60 -17.39
CA LEU A 151 -5.20 1.38 -18.80
C LEU A 151 -6.67 1.74 -19.05
N LYS A 152 -7.55 1.44 -18.11
CA LYS A 152 -9.00 1.62 -18.26
C LYS A 152 -9.43 2.99 -18.79
N PRO A 153 -8.93 4.14 -18.26
CA PRO A 153 -9.33 5.46 -18.77
C PRO A 153 -8.74 5.83 -20.12
N LYS A 154 -7.71 5.10 -20.58
CA LYS A 154 -6.95 5.41 -21.81
C LYS A 154 -7.45 4.65 -23.03
N LEU A 155 -8.27 3.62 -22.84
CA LEU A 155 -8.68 2.71 -23.91
C LEU A 155 -10.19 2.82 -24.16
N LYS A 156 -10.54 3.16 -25.41
CA LYS A 156 -11.92 2.99 -25.92
C LYS A 156 -12.18 1.50 -26.14
N GLY A 157 -13.38 1.02 -25.82
CA GLY A 157 -13.69 -0.42 -25.96
C GLY A 157 -13.02 -1.28 -24.88
N TRP A 158 -12.97 -0.79 -23.65
CA TRP A 158 -12.27 -1.46 -22.54
C TRP A 158 -12.68 -2.94 -22.35
N LYS A 159 -13.95 -3.31 -22.64
CA LYS A 159 -14.41 -4.68 -22.44
C LYS A 159 -13.70 -5.68 -23.36
N GLU A 160 -13.52 -5.32 -24.64
CA GLU A 160 -12.81 -6.15 -25.62
C GLU A 160 -11.32 -6.27 -25.30
N VAL A 161 -10.73 -5.15 -24.88
CA VAL A 161 -9.30 -5.12 -24.49
C VAL A 161 -9.06 -5.92 -23.21
N LEU A 162 -10.02 -5.94 -22.29
CA LEU A 162 -9.89 -6.64 -21.01
C LEU A 162 -9.70 -8.15 -21.19
N ASP A 163 -10.41 -8.78 -22.15
CA ASP A 163 -10.26 -10.21 -22.43
C ASP A 163 -8.85 -10.53 -22.97
N VAL A 164 -8.36 -9.73 -23.89
CA VAL A 164 -6.98 -9.87 -24.41
C VAL A 164 -5.94 -9.64 -23.30
N TYR A 165 -6.19 -8.66 -22.43
CA TYR A 165 -5.32 -8.36 -21.31
C TYR A 165 -5.24 -9.52 -20.30
N TYR A 166 -6.38 -10.15 -19.97
CA TYR A 166 -6.39 -11.33 -19.10
C TYR A 166 -5.69 -12.51 -19.76
N LYS A 167 -5.95 -12.78 -21.05
CA LYS A 167 -5.27 -13.84 -21.79
C LYS A 167 -3.76 -13.64 -21.79
N ALA A 168 -3.27 -12.42 -22.03
CA ALA A 168 -1.85 -12.10 -21.99
C ALA A 168 -1.24 -12.28 -20.59
N ALA A 169 -1.95 -11.88 -19.53
CA ALA A 169 -1.47 -11.99 -18.16
C ALA A 169 -1.40 -13.44 -17.65
N TYR A 170 -2.27 -14.31 -18.14
CA TYR A 170 -2.31 -15.74 -17.77
C TYR A 170 -1.69 -16.66 -18.80
N CYS A 171 -1.11 -16.11 -19.87
CA CYS A 171 -0.39 -16.92 -20.86
C CYS A 171 0.90 -17.41 -20.21
N SER A 172 0.96 -18.69 -19.83
CA SER A 172 2.22 -19.31 -19.46
C SER A 172 3.06 -19.44 -20.74
N THR A 173 4.24 -18.85 -20.76
CA THR A 173 5.25 -19.19 -21.73
C THR A 173 5.68 -20.62 -21.45
N SER A 174 5.10 -21.57 -22.18
CA SER A 174 5.60 -22.94 -22.29
C SER A 174 6.90 -22.94 -23.08
#